data_1ce8a23df8390fac5d8a672bfb708e8b
#
_entry.id   1ce8a23df8390fac5d8a672bfb708e8b
#
_cell.length_a   1.000
_cell.length_b   1.000
_cell.length_c   1.000
_cell.angle_alpha   90.00
_cell.angle_beta   90.00
_cell.angle_gamma   90.00
#
_symmetry.space_group_name_H-M   'P 1'
#
loop_
_entity.id
_entity.type
_entity.pdbx_description
1 polymer ?
#
loop_
_entity_poly.entity_id
_entity_poly.type
_entity_poly.pdbx_seq_one_letter_code
_entity_poly.pdbx_strand_id
1 'polypeptide(L)'
;MVKPIVVGIIGAGRIGRLHADNLRALPSFKLKSIAEAMMSEELLAWAESRGLGSVFAAGEDILNDPEIEAVFICTPTDSHASWIERAAHAGKHIFCEKPISLSSEETQRALQAAEDAGVLLQVGFNRRMDPSFRKLKRLVQSGELGNPHIVKITSRDPQPPGEAYVRSSGGMFMDMTIHDFDMARYLVGSEVAEVYTRGANLIDPMFGRCGDVDTAVITLTFVNGAICVIDNSRQAVYGYDQRVEVFGTLGSATADNCRPTTVEVSTATSVTRDQPEHFFLERYNQAFTEEIAAFARSVRLQEPVICSGRDGEAAQLIAEAARESYLSGLPVKLSVTAAEAGFSELQAL
;
A
#
# COMPACT_ATOMS: atom_id res chain seq x y z
N MET A 1 -15.82 2.98 27.87
CA MET A 1 -15.45 3.31 26.48
C MET A 1 -13.95 3.58 26.45
N VAL A 2 -13.22 3.06 25.46
CA VAL A 2 -11.79 3.33 25.29
C VAL A 2 -11.64 4.79 24.86
N LYS A 3 -10.68 5.51 25.46
CA LYS A 3 -10.40 6.93 25.11
C LYS A 3 -9.96 7.00 23.64
N PRO A 4 -10.53 7.92 22.81
CA PRO A 4 -10.08 8.11 21.45
C PRO A 4 -8.58 8.47 21.38
N ILE A 5 -7.89 8.03 20.34
CA ILE A 5 -6.51 8.39 20.06
C ILE A 5 -6.53 9.81 19.46
N VAL A 6 -5.81 10.73 20.07
CA VAL A 6 -5.65 12.09 19.52
C VAL A 6 -4.58 12.04 18.45
N VAL A 7 -4.92 12.48 17.24
CA VAL A 7 -4.04 12.38 16.06
C VAL A 7 -3.85 13.70 15.35
N GLY A 8 -2.70 13.83 14.69
CA GLY A 8 -2.41 14.86 13.71
C GLY A 8 -2.09 14.25 12.36
N ILE A 9 -2.34 15.01 11.29
CA ILE A 9 -1.98 14.64 9.91
C ILE A 9 -0.89 15.57 9.41
N ILE A 10 0.14 15.02 8.79
CA ILE A 10 1.21 15.77 8.12
C ILE A 10 1.08 15.49 6.63
N GLY A 11 0.70 16.52 5.85
CA GLY A 11 0.36 16.43 4.44
C GLY A 11 -1.15 16.35 4.20
N ALA A 12 -1.73 17.38 3.58
CA ALA A 12 -3.16 17.50 3.28
C ALA A 12 -3.48 17.39 1.78
N GLY A 13 -2.66 16.60 1.06
CA GLY A 13 -2.94 16.20 -0.31
C GLY A 13 -4.19 15.30 -0.41
N ARG A 14 -4.39 14.68 -1.57
CA ARG A 14 -5.56 13.81 -1.82
C ARG A 14 -5.74 12.73 -0.75
N ILE A 15 -4.67 12.03 -0.40
CA ILE A 15 -4.70 10.92 0.57
C ILE A 15 -4.82 11.44 1.99
N GLY A 16 -4.13 12.53 2.35
CA GLY A 16 -4.27 13.13 3.67
C GLY A 16 -5.70 13.60 3.96
N ARG A 17 -6.39 14.18 2.97
CA ARG A 17 -7.80 14.56 3.08
C ARG A 17 -8.71 13.32 3.22
N LEU A 18 -8.45 12.23 2.50
CA LEU A 18 -9.16 10.96 2.65
C LEU A 18 -9.01 10.41 4.07
N HIS A 19 -7.79 10.36 4.60
CA HIS A 19 -7.54 9.92 5.97
C HIS A 19 -8.19 10.84 6.99
N ALA A 20 -8.21 12.15 6.76
CA ALA A 20 -8.89 13.09 7.65
C ALA A 20 -10.39 12.80 7.76
N ASP A 21 -11.06 12.55 6.62
CA ASP A 21 -12.48 12.20 6.60
C ASP A 21 -12.73 10.83 7.29
N ASN A 22 -11.89 9.84 7.05
CA ASN A 22 -11.99 8.52 7.69
C ASN A 22 -11.74 8.57 9.21
N LEU A 23 -10.70 9.31 9.66
CA LEU A 23 -10.40 9.49 11.08
C LEU A 23 -11.56 10.15 11.83
N ARG A 24 -12.24 11.11 11.22
CA ARG A 24 -13.41 11.77 11.80
C ARG A 24 -14.64 10.86 11.88
N ALA A 25 -14.77 9.93 10.95
CA ALA A 25 -15.87 8.97 10.94
C ALA A 25 -15.70 7.85 12.00
N LEU A 26 -14.48 7.62 12.47
CA LEU A 26 -14.16 6.55 13.41
C LEU A 26 -14.12 7.06 14.86
N PRO A 27 -14.98 6.55 15.76
CA PRO A 27 -15.02 7.01 17.15
C PRO A 27 -13.76 6.66 17.97
N SER A 28 -12.89 5.80 17.44
CA SER A 28 -11.59 5.46 18.03
C SER A 28 -10.54 6.56 17.89
N PHE A 29 -10.80 7.60 17.09
CA PHE A 29 -9.89 8.70 16.87
C PHE A 29 -10.51 10.07 17.17
N LYS A 30 -9.63 11.00 17.50
CA LYS A 30 -9.92 12.44 17.56
C LYS A 30 -8.88 13.15 16.72
N LEU A 31 -9.22 13.52 15.49
CA LEU A 31 -8.36 14.35 14.66
C LEU A 31 -8.31 15.76 15.26
N LYS A 32 -7.10 16.19 15.70
CA LYS A 32 -6.88 17.49 16.35
C LYS A 32 -6.40 18.55 15.39
N SER A 33 -5.46 18.19 14.51
CA SER A 33 -4.81 19.18 13.63
C SER A 33 -4.27 18.53 12.36
N ILE A 34 -4.03 19.38 11.37
CA ILE A 34 -3.43 19.02 10.09
C ILE A 34 -2.28 19.99 9.82
N ALA A 35 -1.14 19.49 9.35
CA ALA A 35 -0.05 20.30 8.85
C ALA A 35 0.07 20.16 7.33
N GLU A 36 0.26 21.29 6.66
CA GLU A 36 0.48 21.37 5.23
C GLU A 36 1.45 22.49 4.90
N ALA A 37 2.50 22.16 4.15
CA ALA A 37 3.53 23.14 3.81
C ALA A 37 3.04 24.18 2.78
N MET A 38 2.11 23.76 1.90
CA MET A 38 1.53 24.64 0.88
C MET A 38 0.09 25.01 1.22
N MET A 39 -0.03 25.99 2.09
CA MET A 39 -1.33 26.51 2.52
C MET A 39 -2.08 27.17 1.37
N SER A 40 -3.33 26.77 1.18
CA SER A 40 -4.23 27.37 0.19
C SER A 40 -5.58 27.73 0.82
N GLU A 41 -6.25 28.72 0.25
CA GLU A 41 -7.62 29.08 0.68
C GLU A 41 -8.59 27.89 0.54
N GLU A 42 -8.42 27.08 -0.50
CA GLU A 42 -9.21 25.86 -0.70
C GLU A 42 -9.01 24.87 0.46
N LEU A 43 -7.77 24.67 0.91
CA LEU A 43 -7.47 23.79 2.04
C LEU A 43 -8.09 24.30 3.32
N LEU A 44 -7.99 25.59 3.59
CA LEU A 44 -8.57 26.21 4.79
C LEU A 44 -10.11 26.11 4.78
N ALA A 45 -10.74 26.42 3.65
CA ALA A 45 -12.20 26.27 3.48
C ALA A 45 -12.65 24.81 3.62
N TRP A 46 -11.88 23.86 3.07
CA TRP A 46 -12.12 22.43 3.24
C TRP A 46 -12.04 22.01 4.71
N ALA A 47 -11.00 22.42 5.42
CA ALA A 47 -10.82 22.12 6.85
C ALA A 47 -11.93 22.73 7.71
N GLU A 48 -12.30 23.99 7.46
CA GLU A 48 -13.40 24.67 8.17
C GLU A 48 -14.74 23.95 7.94
N SER A 49 -15.05 23.58 6.69
CA SER A 49 -16.30 22.88 6.36
C SER A 49 -16.44 21.53 7.10
N ARG A 50 -15.36 21.01 7.60
CA ARG A 50 -15.29 19.73 8.35
C ARG A 50 -15.14 19.93 9.87
N GLY A 51 -15.11 21.18 10.33
CA GLY A 51 -14.92 21.48 11.75
C GLY A 51 -13.59 20.93 12.29
N LEU A 52 -12.52 20.95 11.48
CA LEU A 52 -11.18 20.57 11.91
C LEU A 52 -10.59 21.65 12.80
N GLY A 53 -9.85 21.24 13.84
CA GLY A 53 -9.41 22.14 14.90
C GLY A 53 -8.42 23.20 14.44
N SER A 54 -7.30 22.79 13.84
CA SER A 54 -6.24 23.69 13.40
C SER A 54 -5.55 23.17 12.15
N VAL A 55 -5.10 24.08 11.31
CA VAL A 55 -4.21 23.78 10.18
C VAL A 55 -2.93 24.60 10.39
N PHE A 56 -1.79 23.91 10.42
CA PHE A 56 -0.46 24.49 10.61
C PHE A 56 0.33 24.50 9.30
N ALA A 57 1.23 25.44 9.14
CA ALA A 57 2.15 25.47 8.01
C ALA A 57 3.31 24.46 8.17
N ALA A 58 3.64 24.08 9.40
CA ALA A 58 4.74 23.16 9.71
C ALA A 58 4.28 21.97 10.54
N GLY A 59 4.79 20.78 10.21
CA GLY A 59 4.46 19.54 10.91
C GLY A 59 5.05 19.48 12.33
N GLU A 60 6.06 20.30 12.63
CA GLU A 60 6.64 20.44 13.97
C GLU A 60 5.62 20.82 15.02
N ASP A 61 4.64 21.64 14.67
CA ASP A 61 3.57 22.04 15.60
C ASP A 61 2.75 20.83 16.04
N ILE A 62 2.58 19.84 15.15
CA ILE A 62 1.94 18.56 15.46
C ILE A 62 2.83 17.69 16.34
N LEU A 63 4.13 17.58 16.01
CA LEU A 63 5.06 16.74 16.77
C LEU A 63 5.29 17.27 18.19
N ASN A 64 5.28 18.59 18.37
CA ASN A 64 5.48 19.24 19.67
C ASN A 64 4.21 19.30 20.53
N ASP A 65 3.04 18.96 19.98
CA ASP A 65 1.79 18.96 20.73
C ASP A 65 1.72 17.73 21.65
N PRO A 66 1.72 17.91 22.99
CA PRO A 66 1.72 16.80 23.95
C PRO A 66 0.40 16.02 23.99
N GLU A 67 -0.70 16.56 23.46
CA GLU A 67 -1.97 15.84 23.40
C GLU A 67 -2.03 14.85 22.23
N ILE A 68 -1.24 15.05 21.19
CA ILE A 68 -1.21 14.17 20.01
C ILE A 68 -0.43 12.91 20.35
N GLU A 69 -1.08 11.76 20.23
CA GLU A 69 -0.55 10.43 20.54
C GLU A 69 0.02 9.74 19.30
N ALA A 70 -0.55 10.03 18.11
CA ALA A 70 -0.11 9.43 16.85
C ALA A 70 -0.19 10.43 15.69
N VAL A 71 0.63 10.20 14.67
CA VAL A 71 0.67 11.02 13.47
C VAL A 71 0.44 10.19 12.21
N PHE A 72 -0.27 10.79 11.25
CA PHE A 72 -0.49 10.26 9.91
C PHE A 72 0.39 11.04 8.93
N ILE A 73 1.38 10.37 8.34
CA ILE A 73 2.30 10.97 7.36
C ILE A 73 1.76 10.69 5.96
N CYS A 74 1.28 11.75 5.30
CA CYS A 74 0.64 11.70 3.98
C CYS A 74 1.26 12.75 3.03
N THR A 75 2.51 13.10 3.26
CA THR A 75 3.30 14.03 2.47
C THR A 75 3.76 13.39 1.15
N PRO A 76 4.47 14.10 0.25
CA PRO A 76 5.21 13.46 -0.83
C PRO A 76 6.25 12.47 -0.30
N THR A 77 6.48 11.41 -1.08
CA THR A 77 7.31 10.24 -0.69
C THR A 77 8.73 10.61 -0.24
N ASP A 78 9.34 11.62 -0.85
CA ASP A 78 10.69 12.09 -0.56
C ASP A 78 10.89 12.64 0.86
N SER A 79 9.79 12.86 1.58
CA SER A 79 9.82 13.37 2.96
C SER A 79 9.35 12.35 4.00
N HIS A 80 8.82 11.19 3.61
CA HIS A 80 8.26 10.21 4.54
C HIS A 80 9.26 9.75 5.59
N ALA A 81 10.45 9.29 5.17
CA ALA A 81 11.48 8.78 6.09
C ALA A 81 11.88 9.84 7.13
N SER A 82 12.10 11.10 6.70
CA SER A 82 12.43 12.20 7.61
C SER A 82 11.31 12.47 8.62
N TRP A 83 10.03 12.42 8.18
CA TRP A 83 8.91 12.59 9.11
C TRP A 83 8.76 11.42 10.07
N ILE A 84 9.05 10.18 9.64
CA ILE A 84 9.06 9.00 10.52
C ILE A 84 10.12 9.18 11.61
N GLU A 85 11.37 9.52 11.25
CA GLU A 85 12.46 9.75 12.20
C GLU A 85 12.09 10.82 13.24
N ARG A 86 11.55 11.95 12.80
CA ARG A 86 11.14 13.06 13.67
C ARG A 86 9.96 12.69 14.57
N ALA A 87 8.95 11.99 14.04
CA ALA A 87 7.80 11.52 14.81
C ALA A 87 8.23 10.49 15.88
N ALA A 88 9.14 9.58 15.53
CA ALA A 88 9.72 8.62 16.47
C ALA A 88 10.45 9.33 17.63
N HIS A 89 11.32 10.30 17.32
CA HIS A 89 12.00 11.10 18.35
C HIS A 89 11.05 11.88 19.24
N ALA A 90 9.88 12.30 18.71
CA ALA A 90 8.83 12.95 19.49
C ALA A 90 7.94 11.95 20.26
N GLY A 91 8.24 10.64 20.21
CA GLY A 91 7.49 9.60 20.92
C GLY A 91 6.08 9.38 20.38
N LYS A 92 5.80 9.72 19.11
CA LYS A 92 4.49 9.54 18.48
C LYS A 92 4.40 8.19 17.79
N HIS A 93 3.26 7.49 17.95
CA HIS A 93 2.95 6.37 17.07
C HIS A 93 2.73 6.86 15.63
N ILE A 94 3.07 6.05 14.63
CA ILE A 94 3.19 6.49 13.25
C ILE A 94 2.35 5.61 12.33
N PHE A 95 1.48 6.25 11.57
CA PHE A 95 0.93 5.72 10.33
C PHE A 95 1.59 6.47 9.17
N CYS A 96 2.21 5.78 8.25
CA CYS A 96 2.86 6.40 7.09
C CYS A 96 2.34 5.81 5.79
N GLU A 97 1.99 6.66 4.84
CA GLU A 97 1.69 6.22 3.47
C GLU A 97 2.90 5.56 2.83
N LYS A 98 2.63 4.69 1.89
CA LYS A 98 3.66 3.99 1.10
C LYS A 98 4.23 4.89 -0.02
N PRO A 99 5.44 4.62 -0.50
CA PRO A 99 6.51 3.86 0.15
C PRO A 99 7.15 4.67 1.30
N ILE A 100 7.90 4.01 2.17
CA ILE A 100 8.59 4.70 3.29
C ILE A 100 9.63 5.70 2.75
N SER A 101 10.39 5.30 1.74
CA SER A 101 11.31 6.14 0.98
C SER A 101 11.55 5.55 -0.41
N LEU A 102 12.19 6.31 -1.29
CA LEU A 102 12.79 5.82 -2.54
C LEU A 102 14.23 5.32 -2.35
N SER A 103 14.78 5.42 -1.13
CA SER A 103 16.13 4.97 -0.74
C SER A 103 16.05 3.92 0.36
N SER A 104 16.65 2.74 0.13
CA SER A 104 16.73 1.69 1.14
C SER A 104 17.46 2.14 2.41
N GLU A 105 18.50 2.98 2.28
CA GLU A 105 19.25 3.51 3.44
C GLU A 105 18.36 4.41 4.30
N GLU A 106 17.55 5.27 3.68
CA GLU A 106 16.61 6.13 4.40
C GLU A 106 15.52 5.31 5.07
N THR A 107 14.99 4.30 4.37
CA THR A 107 14.02 3.37 4.94
C THR A 107 14.59 2.71 6.19
N GLN A 108 15.80 2.16 6.14
CA GLN A 108 16.44 1.51 7.29
C GLN A 108 16.64 2.47 8.47
N ARG A 109 17.08 3.71 8.22
CA ARG A 109 17.21 4.73 9.30
C ARG A 109 15.86 5.05 9.94
N ALA A 110 14.81 5.22 9.13
CA ALA A 110 13.47 5.51 9.64
C ALA A 110 12.92 4.35 10.47
N LEU A 111 13.14 3.10 10.04
CA LEU A 111 12.75 1.90 10.81
C LEU A 111 13.49 1.82 12.13
N GLN A 112 14.81 2.01 12.11
CA GLN A 112 15.64 1.97 13.32
C GLN A 112 15.20 3.05 14.32
N ALA A 113 14.92 4.28 13.86
CA ALA A 113 14.42 5.33 14.72
C ALA A 113 13.10 4.97 15.40
N ALA A 114 12.16 4.35 14.67
CA ALA A 114 10.89 3.90 15.24
C ALA A 114 11.08 2.76 16.25
N GLU A 115 11.96 1.80 15.96
CA GLU A 115 12.32 0.69 16.85
C GLU A 115 12.99 1.21 18.14
N ASP A 116 13.99 2.10 18.03
CA ASP A 116 14.72 2.66 19.17
C ASP A 116 13.81 3.49 20.09
N ALA A 117 12.85 4.20 19.51
CA ALA A 117 11.86 4.97 20.28
C ALA A 117 10.73 4.09 20.86
N GLY A 118 10.63 2.83 20.48
CA GLY A 118 9.56 1.92 20.92
C GLY A 118 8.17 2.35 20.46
N VAL A 119 8.07 3.09 19.36
CA VAL A 119 6.78 3.53 18.79
C VAL A 119 6.29 2.59 17.70
N LEU A 120 4.98 2.50 17.53
CA LEU A 120 4.40 1.72 16.44
C LEU A 120 4.58 2.46 15.11
N LEU A 121 5.00 1.73 14.08
CA LEU A 121 5.01 2.18 12.69
C LEU A 121 4.16 1.22 11.86
N GLN A 122 3.05 1.72 11.32
CA GLN A 122 2.22 1.02 10.32
C GLN A 122 2.37 1.72 8.97
N VAL A 123 2.56 0.94 7.92
CA VAL A 123 2.64 1.43 6.54
C VAL A 123 1.31 1.25 5.83
N GLY A 124 0.88 2.24 5.06
CA GLY A 124 -0.41 2.32 4.37
C GLY A 124 -0.54 1.40 3.16
N PHE A 125 -0.37 0.09 3.34
CA PHE A 125 -0.72 -0.92 2.33
C PHE A 125 -2.17 -1.36 2.49
N ASN A 126 -3.09 -0.47 2.16
CA ASN A 126 -4.52 -0.61 2.34
C ASN A 126 -5.12 -1.90 1.75
N ARG A 127 -4.53 -2.44 0.68
CA ARG A 127 -5.03 -3.66 0.03
C ARG A 127 -5.05 -4.88 0.96
N ARG A 128 -4.19 -4.93 1.99
CA ARG A 128 -4.25 -5.98 3.04
C ARG A 128 -5.57 -5.98 3.79
N MET A 129 -6.30 -4.85 3.79
CA MET A 129 -7.61 -4.71 4.46
C MET A 129 -8.80 -4.82 3.51
N ASP A 130 -8.58 -5.01 2.21
CA ASP A 130 -9.66 -5.30 1.27
C ASP A 130 -10.39 -6.61 1.63
N PRO A 131 -11.73 -6.61 1.72
CA PRO A 131 -12.48 -7.79 2.17
C PRO A 131 -12.23 -9.04 1.32
N SER A 132 -12.07 -8.87 0.00
CA SER A 132 -11.84 -9.99 -0.93
C SER A 132 -10.42 -10.55 -0.75
N PHE A 133 -9.41 -9.69 -0.66
CA PHE A 133 -8.02 -10.13 -0.47
C PHE A 133 -7.79 -10.72 0.93
N ARG A 134 -8.44 -10.18 1.96
CA ARG A 134 -8.46 -10.79 3.30
C ARG A 134 -9.09 -12.18 3.29
N LYS A 135 -10.15 -12.39 2.49
CA LYS A 135 -10.74 -13.72 2.35
C LYS A 135 -9.75 -14.68 1.68
N LEU A 136 -9.06 -14.27 0.61
CA LEU A 136 -8.02 -15.09 -0.02
C LEU A 136 -6.93 -15.48 1.00
N LYS A 137 -6.43 -14.50 1.79
CA LYS A 137 -5.43 -14.77 2.84
C LYS A 137 -5.92 -15.78 3.86
N ARG A 138 -7.16 -15.66 4.32
CA ARG A 138 -7.74 -16.63 5.27
C ARG A 138 -7.81 -18.04 4.69
N LEU A 139 -8.21 -18.20 3.42
CA LEU A 139 -8.27 -19.49 2.74
C LEU A 139 -6.89 -20.15 2.61
N VAL A 140 -5.85 -19.35 2.37
CA VAL A 140 -4.47 -19.84 2.40
C VAL A 140 -4.05 -20.25 3.82
N GLN A 141 -4.29 -19.38 4.80
CA GLN A 141 -3.89 -19.63 6.20
C GLN A 141 -4.64 -20.82 6.84
N SER A 142 -5.90 -21.04 6.48
CA SER A 142 -6.69 -22.20 6.97
C SER A 142 -6.30 -23.51 6.31
N GLY A 143 -5.46 -23.47 5.23
CA GLY A 143 -5.09 -24.65 4.47
C GLY A 143 -6.18 -25.16 3.51
N GLU A 144 -7.30 -24.44 3.34
CA GLU A 144 -8.38 -24.86 2.44
C GLU A 144 -7.93 -24.94 0.97
N LEU A 145 -6.96 -24.13 0.56
CA LEU A 145 -6.36 -24.18 -0.78
C LEU A 145 -5.13 -25.10 -0.84
N GLY A 146 -4.70 -25.65 0.29
CA GLY A 146 -3.42 -26.35 0.41
C GLY A 146 -2.23 -25.39 0.27
N ASN A 147 -1.10 -25.91 -0.19
CA ASN A 147 0.09 -25.09 -0.44
C ASN A 147 -0.08 -24.26 -1.71
N PRO A 148 0.08 -22.94 -1.69
CA PRO A 148 0.07 -22.12 -2.88
C PRO A 148 1.14 -22.55 -3.89
N HIS A 149 0.75 -22.74 -5.13
CA HIS A 149 1.66 -22.99 -6.25
C HIS A 149 1.87 -21.76 -7.11
N ILE A 150 0.75 -21.13 -7.52
CA ILE A 150 0.76 -19.98 -8.40
C ILE A 150 -0.18 -18.91 -7.84
N VAL A 151 0.32 -17.70 -7.74
CA VAL A 151 -0.47 -16.49 -7.51
C VAL A 151 -0.44 -15.66 -8.77
N LYS A 152 -1.59 -15.16 -9.22
CA LYS A 152 -1.69 -14.21 -10.32
C LYS A 152 -2.30 -12.92 -9.82
N ILE A 153 -1.66 -11.80 -10.13
CA ILE A 153 -2.14 -10.46 -9.81
C ILE A 153 -2.23 -9.66 -11.10
N THR A 154 -3.42 -9.14 -11.38
CA THR A 154 -3.64 -8.14 -12.41
C THR A 154 -3.93 -6.82 -11.75
N SER A 155 -3.13 -5.79 -12.07
CA SER A 155 -3.29 -4.45 -11.52
C SER A 155 -3.12 -3.43 -12.64
N ARG A 156 -4.21 -2.75 -13.03
CA ARG A 156 -4.22 -1.84 -14.16
C ARG A 156 -5.00 -0.58 -13.83
N ASP A 157 -4.37 0.57 -14.03
CA ASP A 157 -4.98 1.88 -13.83
C ASP A 157 -5.97 2.21 -14.97
N PRO A 158 -7.04 2.98 -14.74
CA PRO A 158 -7.97 3.34 -15.81
C PRO A 158 -7.36 4.32 -16.82
N GLN A 159 -6.41 5.15 -16.39
CA GLN A 159 -5.70 6.12 -17.22
C GLN A 159 -4.30 6.41 -16.68
N PRO A 160 -3.35 6.77 -17.55
CA PRO A 160 -2.00 7.08 -17.14
C PRO A 160 -1.94 8.36 -16.30
N PRO A 161 -1.02 8.45 -15.31
CA PRO A 161 -0.74 9.68 -14.58
C PRO A 161 0.00 10.69 -15.46
N GLY A 162 -0.03 11.97 -15.06
CA GLY A 162 0.72 13.02 -15.74
C GLY A 162 2.24 12.93 -15.52
N GLU A 163 3.02 13.51 -16.45
CA GLU A 163 4.49 13.44 -16.48
C GLU A 163 5.15 13.89 -15.16
N ALA A 164 4.66 14.97 -14.55
CA ALA A 164 5.21 15.47 -13.29
C ALA A 164 5.13 14.42 -12.16
N TYR A 165 4.03 13.68 -12.09
CA TYR A 165 3.86 12.61 -11.12
C TYR A 165 4.78 11.41 -11.42
N VAL A 166 4.90 10.98 -12.67
CA VAL A 166 5.81 9.88 -13.07
C VAL A 166 7.24 10.18 -12.64
N ARG A 167 7.70 11.43 -12.81
CA ARG A 167 9.06 11.85 -12.44
C ARG A 167 9.34 11.84 -10.93
N SER A 168 8.31 12.02 -10.11
CA SER A 168 8.48 12.15 -8.64
C SER A 168 8.04 10.92 -7.85
N SER A 169 7.24 10.02 -8.44
CA SER A 169 6.64 8.89 -7.73
C SER A 169 7.56 7.67 -7.54
N GLY A 170 8.72 7.66 -8.18
CA GLY A 170 9.60 6.48 -8.23
C GLY A 170 9.29 5.49 -9.37
N GLY A 171 8.35 5.85 -10.26
CA GLY A 171 7.98 5.04 -11.43
C GLY A 171 7.04 3.88 -11.10
N MET A 172 6.77 3.04 -12.10
CA MET A 172 5.79 1.96 -12.01
C MET A 172 6.05 1.03 -10.82
N PHE A 173 7.29 0.57 -10.64
CA PHE A 173 7.60 -0.47 -9.65
C PHE A 173 7.47 0.04 -8.21
N MET A 174 7.86 1.29 -7.94
CA MET A 174 7.86 1.87 -6.61
C MET A 174 6.53 2.54 -6.24
N ASP A 175 5.76 2.98 -7.24
CA ASP A 175 4.48 3.65 -7.02
C ASP A 175 3.28 2.68 -7.12
N MET A 176 3.19 1.91 -8.21
CA MET A 176 2.05 1.06 -8.52
C MET A 176 2.27 -0.39 -8.10
N THR A 177 3.33 -1.03 -8.64
CA THR A 177 3.58 -2.46 -8.43
C THR A 177 3.95 -2.79 -6.99
N ILE A 178 4.44 -1.83 -6.22
CA ILE A 178 4.78 -2.04 -4.80
C ILE A 178 3.61 -2.61 -3.99
N HIS A 179 2.38 -2.24 -4.33
CA HIS A 179 1.17 -2.83 -3.74
C HIS A 179 1.00 -4.31 -4.09
N ASP A 180 1.39 -4.68 -5.30
CA ASP A 180 1.27 -6.07 -5.78
C ASP A 180 2.39 -6.93 -5.18
N PHE A 181 3.58 -6.36 -4.97
CA PHE A 181 4.69 -7.02 -4.26
C PHE A 181 4.33 -7.32 -2.81
N ASP A 182 3.77 -6.33 -2.10
CA ASP A 182 3.25 -6.53 -0.75
C ASP A 182 2.16 -7.60 -0.72
N MET A 183 1.20 -7.52 -1.65
CA MET A 183 0.08 -8.46 -1.73
C MET A 183 0.54 -9.89 -2.04
N ALA A 184 1.54 -10.07 -2.92
CA ALA A 184 2.10 -11.37 -3.23
C ALA A 184 2.75 -12.02 -1.99
N ARG A 185 3.58 -11.26 -1.24
CA ARG A 185 4.15 -11.72 0.04
C ARG A 185 3.06 -12.05 1.07
N TYR A 186 2.09 -11.14 1.21
CA TYR A 186 0.97 -11.31 2.15
C TYR A 186 0.18 -12.58 1.87
N LEU A 187 -0.15 -12.87 0.61
CA LEU A 187 -0.96 -14.05 0.24
C LEU A 187 -0.15 -15.33 0.36
N VAL A 188 1.05 -15.39 -0.23
CA VAL A 188 1.89 -16.60 -0.22
C VAL A 188 2.38 -16.93 1.19
N GLY A 189 2.67 -15.91 2.01
CA GLY A 189 3.20 -16.10 3.37
C GLY A 189 4.64 -16.61 3.38
N SER A 190 5.43 -16.23 2.38
CA SER A 190 6.86 -16.56 2.22
C SER A 190 7.58 -15.38 1.61
N GLU A 191 8.90 -15.32 1.78
CA GLU A 191 9.72 -14.26 1.20
C GLU A 191 10.04 -14.54 -0.27
N VAL A 192 10.25 -13.44 -1.04
CA VAL A 192 10.63 -13.50 -2.45
C VAL A 192 12.13 -13.76 -2.55
N ALA A 193 12.50 -14.82 -3.29
CA ALA A 193 13.89 -15.20 -3.53
C ALA A 193 14.47 -14.66 -4.83
N GLU A 194 13.62 -14.48 -5.86
CA GLU A 194 14.04 -14.02 -7.18
C GLU A 194 12.93 -13.23 -7.89
N VAL A 195 13.33 -12.19 -8.61
CA VAL A 195 12.46 -11.32 -9.41
C VAL A 195 12.93 -11.32 -10.86
N TYR A 196 12.00 -11.50 -11.81
CA TYR A 196 12.25 -11.32 -13.23
C TYR A 196 11.19 -10.42 -13.85
N THR A 197 11.63 -9.37 -14.55
CA THR A 197 10.75 -8.32 -15.06
C THR A 197 10.93 -8.10 -16.56
N ARG A 198 9.82 -7.98 -17.27
CA ARG A 198 9.75 -7.42 -18.62
C ARG A 198 8.81 -6.22 -18.61
N GLY A 199 9.25 -5.12 -19.19
CA GLY A 199 8.49 -3.88 -19.30
C GLY A 199 8.60 -3.26 -20.68
N ALA A 200 7.62 -2.44 -21.05
CA ALA A 200 7.58 -1.73 -22.32
C ALA A 200 6.79 -0.42 -22.18
N ASN A 201 6.97 0.47 -23.15
CA ASN A 201 6.16 1.68 -23.32
C ASN A 201 5.23 1.46 -24.52
N LEU A 202 4.00 1.03 -24.23
CA LEU A 202 2.99 0.67 -25.22
C LEU A 202 1.81 1.66 -25.24
N ILE A 203 1.73 2.55 -24.27
CA ILE A 203 0.65 3.53 -24.09
C ILE A 203 1.13 4.93 -24.49
N ASP A 204 2.17 5.44 -23.83
CA ASP A 204 2.69 6.79 -24.09
C ASP A 204 4.22 6.83 -24.02
N PRO A 205 4.90 7.33 -25.08
CA PRO A 205 6.37 7.53 -25.06
C PRO A 205 6.89 8.44 -23.94
N MET A 206 6.02 9.18 -23.27
CA MET A 206 6.34 10.00 -22.10
C MET A 206 7.01 9.17 -21.00
N PHE A 207 6.51 7.95 -20.73
CA PHE A 207 7.11 7.08 -19.71
C PHE A 207 8.58 6.78 -20.00
N GLY A 208 8.91 6.44 -21.24
CA GLY A 208 10.31 6.22 -21.67
C GLY A 208 11.18 7.46 -21.49
N ARG A 209 10.67 8.68 -21.76
CA ARG A 209 11.39 9.93 -21.48
C ARG A 209 11.62 10.19 -19.99
N CYS A 210 10.79 9.60 -19.14
CA CYS A 210 10.94 9.64 -17.67
C CYS A 210 11.84 8.51 -17.14
N GLY A 211 12.34 7.60 -17.99
CA GLY A 211 13.10 6.42 -17.57
C GLY A 211 12.24 5.35 -16.88
N ASP A 212 10.95 5.31 -17.22
CA ASP A 212 9.94 4.43 -16.65
C ASP A 212 9.26 3.60 -17.75
N VAL A 213 8.35 2.71 -17.34
CA VAL A 213 7.51 1.89 -18.23
C VAL A 213 6.03 2.10 -17.91
N ASP A 214 5.15 1.85 -18.89
CA ASP A 214 3.71 1.92 -18.71
C ASP A 214 3.03 0.54 -18.70
N THR A 215 3.75 -0.50 -19.07
CA THR A 215 3.27 -1.88 -19.12
C THR A 215 4.39 -2.79 -18.64
N ALA A 216 4.08 -3.71 -17.70
CA ALA A 216 5.07 -4.65 -17.19
C ALA A 216 4.45 -6.01 -16.87
N VAL A 217 5.25 -7.07 -17.03
CA VAL A 217 4.99 -8.41 -16.50
C VAL A 217 6.16 -8.79 -15.62
N ILE A 218 5.85 -9.17 -14.37
CA ILE A 218 6.83 -9.53 -13.36
C ILE A 218 6.56 -10.96 -12.90
N THR A 219 7.61 -11.76 -12.78
CA THR A 219 7.57 -13.07 -12.14
C THR A 219 8.37 -13.02 -10.85
N LEU A 220 7.75 -13.49 -9.75
CA LEU A 220 8.41 -13.66 -8.45
C LEU A 220 8.51 -15.15 -8.16
N THR A 221 9.69 -15.60 -7.71
CA THR A 221 9.88 -16.93 -7.15
C THR A 221 10.07 -16.79 -5.65
N PHE A 222 9.30 -17.53 -4.87
CA PHE A 222 9.35 -17.49 -3.41
C PHE A 222 10.29 -18.55 -2.84
N VAL A 223 10.75 -18.34 -1.59
CA VAL A 223 11.62 -19.30 -0.88
C VAL A 223 10.96 -20.68 -0.75
N ASN A 224 9.64 -20.72 -0.55
CA ASN A 224 8.88 -21.98 -0.46
C ASN A 224 8.59 -22.62 -1.83
N GLY A 225 9.10 -22.06 -2.93
CA GLY A 225 8.94 -22.56 -4.29
C GLY A 225 7.67 -22.08 -5.03
N ALA A 226 6.76 -21.36 -4.37
CA ALA A 226 5.61 -20.74 -5.04
C ALA A 226 6.07 -19.72 -6.10
N ILE A 227 5.23 -19.49 -7.09
CA ILE A 227 5.48 -18.53 -8.18
C ILE A 227 4.36 -17.50 -8.19
N CYS A 228 4.69 -16.22 -8.33
CA CYS A 228 3.70 -15.18 -8.61
C CYS A 228 3.95 -14.57 -9.98
N VAL A 229 2.87 -14.30 -10.70
CA VAL A 229 2.89 -13.52 -11.95
C VAL A 229 2.04 -12.27 -11.74
N ILE A 230 2.66 -11.12 -11.97
CA ILE A 230 2.01 -9.80 -11.89
C ILE A 230 1.96 -9.22 -13.28
N ASP A 231 0.79 -8.76 -13.72
CA ASP A 231 0.66 -7.94 -14.92
C ASP A 231 0.15 -6.55 -14.56
N ASN A 232 0.91 -5.53 -14.96
CA ASN A 232 0.59 -4.14 -14.71
C ASN A 232 0.45 -3.35 -16.01
N SER A 233 -0.49 -2.40 -16.00
CA SER A 233 -0.63 -1.42 -17.08
C SER A 233 -1.13 -0.08 -16.53
N ARG A 234 -0.59 1.02 -17.03
CA ARG A 234 -1.06 2.36 -16.70
C ARG A 234 -2.35 2.76 -17.44
N GLN A 235 -2.95 1.83 -18.22
CA GLN A 235 -4.22 2.10 -18.89
C GLN A 235 -5.06 0.84 -19.08
N ALA A 236 -6.27 0.84 -18.49
CA ALA A 236 -7.35 -0.09 -18.73
C ALA A 236 -8.62 0.71 -19.00
N VAL A 237 -8.99 0.87 -20.27
CA VAL A 237 -10.09 1.74 -20.72
C VAL A 237 -11.46 1.37 -20.15
N TYR A 238 -11.58 0.19 -19.56
CA TYR A 238 -12.82 -0.34 -18.98
C TYR A 238 -12.93 -0.12 -17.45
N GLY A 239 -11.96 0.52 -16.81
CA GLY A 239 -11.97 0.83 -15.38
C GLY A 239 -10.75 0.32 -14.62
N TYR A 240 -10.79 0.42 -13.29
CA TYR A 240 -9.68 0.01 -12.41
C TYR A 240 -9.68 -1.51 -12.26
N ASP A 241 -8.74 -2.19 -12.94
CA ASP A 241 -8.70 -3.65 -13.01
C ASP A 241 -7.75 -4.22 -11.92
N GLN A 242 -8.34 -4.82 -10.90
CA GLN A 242 -7.64 -5.31 -9.71
C GLN A 242 -8.11 -6.73 -9.38
N ARG A 243 -7.44 -7.74 -9.93
CA ARG A 243 -7.81 -9.15 -9.77
C ARG A 243 -6.67 -9.96 -9.18
N VAL A 244 -7.02 -10.93 -8.33
CA VAL A 244 -6.06 -11.84 -7.71
C VAL A 244 -6.59 -13.27 -7.77
N GLU A 245 -5.76 -14.20 -8.21
CA GLU A 245 -6.00 -15.65 -8.14
C GLU A 245 -4.92 -16.30 -7.29
N VAL A 246 -5.31 -17.18 -6.38
CA VAL A 246 -4.42 -18.10 -5.67
C VAL A 246 -4.79 -19.53 -6.06
N PHE A 247 -3.84 -20.25 -6.67
CA PHE A 247 -3.96 -21.66 -7.03
C PHE A 247 -3.02 -22.48 -6.14
N GLY A 248 -3.56 -23.46 -5.44
CA GLY A 248 -2.83 -24.33 -4.53
C GLY A 248 -3.12 -25.81 -4.76
N THR A 249 -2.51 -26.67 -3.94
CA THR A 249 -2.60 -28.13 -4.06
C THR A 249 -4.00 -28.71 -3.90
N LEU A 250 -4.90 -28.00 -3.21
CA LEU A 250 -6.25 -28.49 -2.91
C LEU A 250 -7.35 -27.68 -3.61
N GLY A 251 -7.02 -26.55 -4.24
CA GLY A 251 -8.01 -25.74 -4.91
C GLY A 251 -7.50 -24.39 -5.40
N SER A 252 -8.42 -23.59 -5.90
CA SER A 252 -8.18 -22.23 -6.38
C SER A 252 -9.24 -21.29 -5.85
N ALA A 253 -8.83 -20.05 -5.56
CA ALA A 253 -9.74 -18.97 -5.21
C ALA A 253 -9.36 -17.68 -5.96
N THR A 254 -10.38 -16.97 -6.45
CA THR A 254 -10.20 -15.75 -7.24
C THR A 254 -10.99 -14.60 -6.63
N ALA A 255 -10.35 -13.46 -6.50
CA ALA A 255 -10.99 -12.16 -6.27
C ALA A 255 -11.07 -11.42 -7.61
N ASP A 256 -12.29 -11.15 -8.07
CA ASP A 256 -12.57 -10.40 -9.30
C ASP A 256 -12.77 -8.91 -9.01
N ASN A 257 -12.91 -8.11 -10.07
CA ASN A 257 -13.19 -6.68 -9.97
C ASN A 257 -14.49 -6.38 -9.24
N CYS A 258 -14.43 -5.40 -8.34
CA CYS A 258 -15.63 -4.82 -7.77
C CYS A 258 -16.35 -3.96 -8.82
N ARG A 259 -17.66 -4.02 -8.81
CA ARG A 259 -18.56 -3.25 -9.67
C ARG A 259 -19.54 -2.48 -8.79
N PRO A 260 -20.05 -1.32 -9.26
CA PRO A 260 -21.04 -0.55 -8.50
C PRO A 260 -22.30 -1.36 -8.17
N THR A 261 -22.74 -2.22 -9.10
CA THR A 261 -23.86 -3.13 -8.88
C THR A 261 -23.58 -4.56 -9.38
N THR A 262 -24.41 -5.51 -8.95
CA THR A 262 -24.38 -6.90 -9.45
C THR A 262 -25.33 -7.13 -10.62
N VAL A 263 -25.93 -6.07 -11.18
CA VAL A 263 -26.91 -6.19 -12.24
C VAL A 263 -26.26 -6.65 -13.55
N GLU A 264 -26.80 -7.71 -14.12
CA GLU A 264 -26.51 -8.17 -15.46
C GLU A 264 -27.75 -8.01 -16.33
N VAL A 265 -27.60 -7.38 -17.48
CA VAL A 265 -28.69 -7.18 -18.45
C VAL A 265 -28.47 -8.14 -19.60
N SER A 266 -29.35 -9.15 -19.72
CA SER A 266 -29.35 -10.10 -20.81
C SER A 266 -30.46 -9.73 -21.79
N THR A 267 -30.10 -9.54 -23.07
CA THR A 267 -31.01 -9.27 -24.17
C THR A 267 -30.83 -10.31 -25.27
N ALA A 268 -31.62 -10.26 -26.33
CA ALA A 268 -31.45 -11.16 -27.47
C ALA A 268 -30.08 -10.98 -28.18
N THR A 269 -29.40 -9.86 -28.01
CA THR A 269 -28.18 -9.50 -28.75
C THR A 269 -26.93 -9.34 -27.90
N SER A 270 -27.07 -9.21 -26.56
CA SER A 270 -25.92 -8.94 -25.68
C SER A 270 -26.20 -9.34 -24.24
N VAL A 271 -25.11 -9.59 -23.51
CA VAL A 271 -25.07 -9.62 -22.05
C VAL A 271 -24.14 -8.50 -21.60
N THR A 272 -24.63 -7.59 -20.77
CA THR A 272 -23.85 -6.44 -20.29
C THR A 272 -23.91 -6.37 -18.77
N ARG A 273 -22.82 -5.87 -18.18
CA ARG A 273 -22.65 -5.61 -16.75
C ARG A 273 -22.07 -4.22 -16.57
N ASP A 274 -22.18 -3.68 -15.36
CA ASP A 274 -21.44 -2.47 -14.99
C ASP A 274 -19.93 -2.68 -15.20
N GLN A 275 -19.25 -1.61 -15.59
CA GLN A 275 -17.79 -1.58 -15.60
C GLN A 275 -17.26 -1.71 -14.15
N PRO A 276 -16.01 -2.13 -13.96
CA PRO A 276 -15.36 -2.03 -12.65
C PRO A 276 -15.43 -0.61 -12.09
N GLU A 277 -15.35 -0.50 -10.77
CA GLU A 277 -15.16 0.79 -10.10
C GLU A 277 -14.07 1.59 -10.79
N HIS A 278 -14.25 2.92 -10.91
CA HIS A 278 -13.40 3.69 -11.82
C HIS A 278 -11.97 3.87 -11.31
N PHE A 279 -11.80 4.07 -10.00
CA PHE A 279 -10.48 4.37 -9.45
C PHE A 279 -10.27 3.80 -8.04
N PHE A 280 -9.06 3.91 -7.51
CA PHE A 280 -8.70 3.29 -6.22
C PHE A 280 -9.47 3.88 -5.03
N LEU A 281 -9.91 5.14 -5.12
CA LEU A 281 -10.64 5.79 -4.02
C LEU A 281 -12.00 5.12 -3.77
N GLU A 282 -12.72 4.79 -4.83
CA GLU A 282 -13.98 4.07 -4.74
C GLU A 282 -13.73 2.60 -4.41
N ARG A 283 -12.83 1.95 -5.15
CA ARG A 283 -12.52 0.53 -5.02
C ARG A 283 -12.03 0.14 -3.64
N TYR A 284 -11.25 0.96 -2.99
CA TYR A 284 -10.62 0.67 -1.70
C TYR A 284 -11.12 1.53 -0.54
N ASN A 285 -12.25 2.22 -0.66
CA ASN A 285 -12.79 3.08 0.40
C ASN A 285 -12.90 2.35 1.74
N GLN A 286 -13.49 1.14 1.74
CA GLN A 286 -13.58 0.32 2.94
C GLN A 286 -12.20 -0.09 3.47
N ALA A 287 -11.27 -0.45 2.59
CA ALA A 287 -9.93 -0.87 2.99
C ALA A 287 -9.16 0.25 3.69
N PHE A 288 -9.24 1.50 3.19
CA PHE A 288 -8.66 2.68 3.85
C PHE A 288 -9.24 2.92 5.25
N THR A 289 -10.54 2.71 5.43
CA THR A 289 -11.17 2.84 6.76
C THR A 289 -10.72 1.73 7.70
N GLU A 290 -10.69 0.50 7.21
CA GLU A 290 -10.33 -0.68 8.02
C GLU A 290 -8.86 -0.69 8.44
N GLU A 291 -7.93 -0.18 7.59
CA GLU A 291 -6.51 -0.14 7.97
C GLU A 291 -6.23 0.83 9.11
N ILE A 292 -6.89 2.00 9.13
CA ILE A 292 -6.75 2.93 10.26
C ILE A 292 -7.50 2.46 11.50
N ALA A 293 -8.61 1.75 11.35
CA ALA A 293 -9.28 1.09 12.48
C ALA A 293 -8.38 -0.01 13.09
N ALA A 294 -7.63 -0.75 12.28
CA ALA A 294 -6.63 -1.70 12.76
C ALA A 294 -5.49 -1.00 13.50
N PHE A 295 -4.98 0.11 12.98
CA PHE A 295 -3.98 0.93 13.67
C PHE A 295 -4.45 1.37 15.06
N ALA A 296 -5.72 1.77 15.20
CA ALA A 296 -6.28 2.08 16.52
C ALA A 296 -6.22 0.89 17.50
N ARG A 297 -6.49 -0.33 17.02
CA ARG A 297 -6.36 -1.54 17.84
C ARG A 297 -4.92 -1.80 18.25
N SER A 298 -3.99 -1.63 17.33
CA SER A 298 -2.56 -1.77 17.62
C SER A 298 -2.11 -0.78 18.72
N VAL A 299 -2.51 0.49 18.62
CA VAL A 299 -2.17 1.52 19.63
C VAL A 299 -2.84 1.25 20.98
N ARG A 300 -4.09 0.81 21.03
CA ARG A 300 -4.86 0.67 22.27
C ARG A 300 -4.83 -0.72 22.90
N LEU A 301 -4.77 -1.75 22.08
CA LEU A 301 -4.87 -3.14 22.51
C LEU A 301 -3.55 -3.90 22.35
N GLN A 302 -2.52 -3.23 21.87
CA GLN A 302 -1.20 -3.82 21.58
C GLN A 302 -1.27 -5.00 20.59
N GLU A 303 -2.26 -4.99 19.71
CA GLU A 303 -2.30 -5.93 18.59
C GLU A 303 -1.14 -5.64 17.63
N PRO A 304 -0.55 -6.65 16.98
CA PRO A 304 0.42 -6.40 15.92
C PRO A 304 -0.14 -5.48 14.83
N VAL A 305 0.68 -4.58 14.30
CA VAL A 305 0.29 -3.77 13.15
C VAL A 305 0.06 -4.66 11.93
N ILE A 306 -0.93 -4.30 11.11
CA ILE A 306 -1.33 -5.11 9.95
C ILE A 306 -0.29 -5.11 8.81
N CYS A 307 0.49 -4.06 8.75
CA CYS A 307 1.60 -3.91 7.83
C CYS A 307 2.71 -3.14 8.54
N SER A 308 3.77 -3.83 8.91
CA SER A 308 4.89 -3.25 9.64
C SER A 308 5.82 -2.45 8.71
N GLY A 309 6.72 -1.66 9.31
CA GLY A 309 7.79 -1.03 8.55
C GLY A 309 8.66 -2.03 7.79
N ARG A 310 8.91 -3.22 8.38
CA ARG A 310 9.65 -4.30 7.71
C ARG A 310 8.91 -4.87 6.50
N ASP A 311 7.58 -4.93 6.52
CA ASP A 311 6.80 -5.29 5.33
C ASP A 311 6.96 -4.23 4.23
N GLY A 312 6.98 -2.94 4.62
CA GLY A 312 7.23 -1.84 3.70
C GLY A 312 8.62 -1.92 3.06
N GLU A 313 9.65 -2.18 3.86
CA GLU A 313 11.03 -2.37 3.39
C GLU A 313 11.13 -3.56 2.41
N ALA A 314 10.52 -4.69 2.74
CA ALA A 314 10.55 -5.86 1.87
C ALA A 314 9.85 -5.60 0.52
N ALA A 315 8.72 -4.90 0.50
CA ALA A 315 8.05 -4.52 -0.74
C ALA A 315 8.92 -3.56 -1.57
N GLN A 316 9.63 -2.63 -0.93
CA GLN A 316 10.57 -1.72 -1.57
C GLN A 316 11.76 -2.48 -2.20
N LEU A 317 12.38 -3.40 -1.48
CA LEU A 317 13.50 -4.21 -1.99
C LEU A 317 13.10 -5.04 -3.23
N ILE A 318 11.88 -5.57 -3.25
CA ILE A 318 11.33 -6.25 -4.43
C ILE A 318 11.14 -5.28 -5.59
N ALA A 319 10.69 -4.04 -5.33
CA ALA A 319 10.52 -3.02 -6.36
C ALA A 319 11.86 -2.58 -6.96
N GLU A 320 12.89 -2.44 -6.14
CA GLU A 320 14.27 -2.16 -6.59
C GLU A 320 14.81 -3.31 -7.46
N ALA A 321 14.66 -4.55 -7.01
CA ALA A 321 15.05 -5.74 -7.77
C ALA A 321 14.27 -5.88 -9.09
N ALA A 322 12.98 -5.53 -9.11
CA ALA A 322 12.17 -5.53 -10.32
C ALA A 322 12.68 -4.50 -11.34
N ARG A 323 13.07 -3.32 -10.87
CA ARG A 323 13.68 -2.29 -11.72
C ARG A 323 15.04 -2.74 -12.26
N GLU A 324 15.90 -3.30 -11.40
CA GLU A 324 17.19 -3.85 -11.81
C GLU A 324 17.03 -4.95 -12.87
N SER A 325 16.10 -5.87 -12.64
CA SER A 325 15.79 -6.94 -13.59
C SER A 325 15.30 -6.40 -14.94
N TYR A 326 14.45 -5.38 -14.92
CA TYR A 326 14.01 -4.70 -16.15
C TYR A 326 15.19 -4.10 -16.93
N LEU A 327 16.07 -3.37 -16.24
CA LEU A 327 17.22 -2.68 -16.85
C LEU A 327 18.28 -3.66 -17.36
N SER A 328 18.57 -4.72 -16.61
CA SER A 328 19.57 -5.73 -16.98
C SER A 328 19.05 -6.78 -17.97
N GLY A 329 17.73 -7.00 -17.99
CA GLY A 329 17.08 -8.10 -18.71
C GLY A 329 17.32 -9.48 -18.09
N LEU A 330 17.89 -9.54 -16.88
CA LEU A 330 18.23 -10.78 -16.14
C LEU A 330 17.39 -10.92 -14.87
N PRO A 331 17.20 -12.14 -14.35
CA PRO A 331 16.65 -12.34 -13.02
C PRO A 331 17.56 -11.74 -11.95
N VAL A 332 16.96 -11.16 -10.90
CA VAL A 332 17.66 -10.62 -9.72
C VAL A 332 17.29 -11.43 -8.48
N LYS A 333 18.29 -11.91 -7.77
CA LYS A 333 18.09 -12.64 -6.51
C LYS A 333 18.07 -11.68 -5.33
N LEU A 334 17.13 -11.90 -4.43
CA LEU A 334 17.06 -11.21 -3.15
C LEU A 334 17.78 -12.03 -2.06
N SER A 335 18.52 -11.32 -1.21
CA SER A 335 19.15 -11.94 -0.03
C SER A 335 18.05 -12.12 1.03
N VAL A 336 17.67 -13.37 1.26
CA VAL A 336 16.73 -13.72 2.34
C VAL A 336 17.56 -14.11 3.56
N THR A 337 17.39 -13.43 4.68
CA THR A 337 18.10 -13.77 5.92
C THR A 337 17.62 -15.11 6.49
N ALA A 338 18.48 -15.81 7.22
CA ALA A 338 18.12 -17.11 7.83
C ALA A 338 16.90 -17.00 8.79
N ALA A 339 16.66 -15.83 9.39
CA ALA A 339 15.48 -15.57 10.22
C ALA A 339 14.19 -15.51 9.43
N GLU A 340 14.24 -15.02 8.19
CA GLU A 340 13.10 -14.93 7.25
C GLU A 340 12.85 -16.27 6.54
N ALA A 341 13.88 -17.10 6.37
CA ALA A 341 13.76 -18.47 5.84
C ALA A 341 13.10 -19.44 6.84
N GLY A 342 13.17 -19.18 8.14
CA GLY A 342 12.62 -20.05 9.21
C GLY A 342 11.08 -20.18 9.21
N PHE A 343 10.36 -19.37 8.42
CA PHE A 343 8.93 -19.60 8.18
C PHE A 343 8.63 -20.86 7.35
N SER A 344 9.62 -21.41 6.62
CA SER A 344 9.43 -22.57 5.74
C SER A 344 9.61 -23.91 6.42
N GLU A 345 10.35 -24.01 7.52
CA GLU A 345 10.62 -25.31 8.17
C GLU A 345 9.49 -25.80 9.08
N LEU A 346 8.61 -24.92 9.57
CA LEU A 346 7.48 -25.29 10.42
C LEU A 346 6.24 -25.80 9.62
N GLN A 347 6.26 -25.76 8.30
CA GLN A 347 5.18 -26.27 7.44
C GLN A 347 5.54 -27.54 6.66
N ALA A 348 6.73 -28.10 6.84
CA ALA A 348 7.21 -29.33 6.18
C ALA A 348 7.09 -30.59 7.05
N LEU A 349 6.45 -30.51 8.20
CA LEU A 349 6.03 -31.61 9.08
C LEU A 349 4.51 -31.59 9.24
#